data_70782b731c6ee19daef46ea40f045189
#
_entry.id   70782b731c6ee19daef46ea40f045189
#
_cell.length_a   1.000
_cell.length_b   1.000
_cell.length_c   1.000
_cell.angle_alpha   90.00
_cell.angle_beta   90.00
_cell.angle_gamma   90.00
#
_symmetry.space_group_name_H-M   'P 1'
#
loop_
_entity.id
_entity.type
_entity.pdbx_description
1 polymer ?
#
loop_
_entity_poly.entity_id
_entity_poly.type
_entity_poly.pdbx_seq_one_letter_code
_entity_poly.pdbx_strand_id
1 'polypeptide(L)'
;MSTSRRDFLKTLGGMALLTIVPRQVLGGPKFTAPSDQLTKGIIGVGGIGKSSYHFTSNKDCRLVAVCDVDRKHLESAVALGQKKFGETLEAYSDFRRLITDPNIDIVHIATPPHWHGIM
;
A
#
# COMPACT_ATOMS: atom_id res chain seq x y z
N MET A 1 -5.68 -5.22 -50.97
CA MET A 1 -6.39 -4.06 -50.41
C MET A 1 -5.40 -3.23 -49.58
N SER A 2 -5.05 -2.06 -50.05
CA SER A 2 -4.21 -1.15 -49.29
C SER A 2 -5.12 -0.30 -48.40
N THR A 3 -5.07 -0.50 -47.10
CA THR A 3 -5.71 0.39 -46.12
C THR A 3 -4.96 1.74 -46.17
N SER A 4 -5.67 2.80 -46.53
CA SER A 4 -5.09 4.14 -46.52
C SER A 4 -4.74 4.54 -45.09
N ARG A 5 -3.65 5.32 -44.90
CA ARG A 5 -3.29 5.93 -43.62
C ARG A 5 -4.46 6.70 -42.98
N ARG A 6 -5.34 7.26 -43.80
CA ARG A 6 -6.57 7.95 -43.37
C ARG A 6 -7.58 6.99 -42.71
N ASP A 7 -7.74 5.78 -43.26
CA ASP A 7 -8.69 4.81 -42.74
C ASP A 7 -8.18 4.21 -41.43
N PHE A 8 -6.89 4.00 -41.30
CA PHE A 8 -6.24 3.58 -40.04
C PHE A 8 -6.43 4.62 -38.93
N LEU A 9 -6.27 5.91 -39.22
CA LEU A 9 -6.48 6.98 -38.24
C LEU A 9 -7.95 7.14 -37.83
N LYS A 10 -8.90 6.88 -38.75
CA LYS A 10 -10.34 6.87 -38.42
C LYS A 10 -10.71 5.70 -37.52
N THR A 11 -10.11 4.55 -37.72
CA THR A 11 -10.32 3.36 -36.88
C THR A 11 -9.73 3.54 -35.48
N LEU A 12 -8.56 4.18 -35.37
CA LEU A 12 -7.95 4.55 -34.09
C LEU A 12 -8.73 5.63 -33.34
N GLY A 13 -9.30 6.59 -34.05
CA GLY A 13 -10.11 7.66 -33.45
C GLY A 13 -11.42 7.15 -32.83
N GLY A 14 -11.98 6.04 -33.33
CA GLY A 14 -13.17 5.40 -32.78
C GLY A 14 -12.93 4.54 -31.54
N MET A 15 -11.67 4.19 -31.24
CA MET A 15 -11.27 3.39 -30.09
C MET A 15 -10.51 4.19 -29.02
N ALA A 16 -10.52 5.51 -29.10
CA ALA A 16 -10.04 6.33 -27.99
C ALA A 16 -11.04 6.19 -26.83
N LEU A 17 -10.90 5.12 -26.08
CA LEU A 17 -11.42 5.06 -24.71
C LEU A 17 -10.78 6.22 -23.96
N LEU A 18 -11.54 7.29 -23.79
CA LEU A 18 -11.20 8.39 -22.91
C LEU A 18 -11.11 7.80 -21.50
N THR A 19 -9.93 7.31 -21.14
CA THR A 19 -9.64 6.92 -19.76
C THR A 19 -9.52 8.21 -18.97
N ILE A 20 -10.60 8.60 -18.30
CA ILE A 20 -10.56 9.71 -17.34
C ILE A 20 -9.78 9.21 -16.13
N VAL A 21 -8.52 9.59 -16.05
CA VAL A 21 -7.69 9.32 -14.88
C VAL A 21 -8.06 10.34 -13.81
N PRO A 22 -8.57 9.92 -12.64
CA PRO A 22 -8.87 10.82 -11.54
C PRO A 22 -7.63 11.64 -11.16
N ARG A 23 -7.81 12.92 -10.86
CA ARG A 23 -6.71 13.84 -10.50
C ARG A 23 -5.88 13.35 -9.31
N GLN A 24 -6.48 12.57 -8.43
CA GLN A 24 -5.83 11.92 -7.27
C GLN A 24 -4.73 10.93 -7.69
N VAL A 25 -4.83 10.34 -8.88
CA VAL A 25 -3.85 9.38 -9.41
C VAL A 25 -2.67 10.09 -10.07
N LEU A 26 -2.89 11.29 -10.59
CA LEU A 26 -1.87 12.07 -11.30
C LEU A 26 -0.94 12.88 -10.38
N GLY A 27 -1.29 12.98 -9.10
CA GLY A 27 -0.57 13.85 -8.16
C GLY A 27 -0.82 15.34 -8.43
N GLY A 28 -0.11 16.20 -7.73
CA GLY A 28 -0.21 17.65 -7.86
C GLY A 28 -0.05 18.37 -6.51
N PRO A 29 -0.21 19.71 -6.46
CA PRO A 29 0.09 20.49 -5.24
C PRO A 29 -0.69 20.07 -3.99
N LYS A 30 -1.81 19.36 -4.16
CA LYS A 30 -2.68 18.88 -3.06
C LYS A 30 -2.81 17.36 -3.00
N PHE A 31 -2.25 16.62 -3.98
CA PHE A 31 -2.41 15.18 -4.09
C PHE A 31 -1.08 14.53 -4.45
N THR A 32 -0.64 13.62 -3.59
CA THR A 32 0.50 12.74 -3.91
C THR A 32 -0.03 11.57 -4.75
N ALA A 33 0.58 11.31 -5.89
CA ALA A 33 0.24 10.14 -6.70
C ALA A 33 0.53 8.86 -5.89
N PRO A 34 -0.27 7.78 -6.03
CA PRO A 34 -0.01 6.53 -5.32
C PRO A 34 1.39 5.95 -5.57
N SER A 35 1.97 6.20 -6.74
CA SER A 35 3.34 5.81 -7.09
C SER A 35 4.43 6.59 -6.33
N ASP A 36 4.09 7.77 -5.83
CA ASP A 36 5.02 8.65 -5.13
C ASP A 36 4.91 8.52 -3.60
N GLN A 37 3.97 7.71 -3.12
CA GLN A 37 3.81 7.40 -1.71
C GLN A 37 4.74 6.25 -1.32
N LEU A 38 5.46 6.43 -0.22
CA LEU A 38 6.17 5.32 0.41
C LEU A 38 5.18 4.35 1.04
N THR A 39 5.48 3.07 0.95
CA THR A 39 4.67 2.01 1.57
C THR A 39 5.35 1.49 2.82
N LYS A 40 4.56 1.28 3.87
CA LYS A 40 5.04 0.85 5.18
C LYS A 40 4.43 -0.47 5.60
N GLY A 41 5.27 -1.36 6.16
CA GLY A 41 4.84 -2.53 6.90
C GLY A 41 5.19 -2.40 8.39
N ILE A 42 4.35 -2.93 9.29
CA ILE A 42 4.61 -2.95 10.74
C ILE A 42 4.77 -4.39 11.20
N ILE A 43 5.86 -4.68 11.90
CA ILE A 43 6.09 -5.95 12.58
C ILE A 43 5.82 -5.77 14.06
N GLY A 44 4.91 -6.56 14.61
CA GLY A 44 4.45 -6.47 15.99
C GLY A 44 3.26 -5.54 16.16
N VAL A 45 2.05 -6.08 16.11
CA VAL A 45 0.79 -5.33 16.19
C VAL A 45 -0.07 -5.72 17.39
N GLY A 46 0.56 -6.29 18.41
CA GLY A 46 -0.12 -6.68 19.65
C GLY A 46 -0.46 -5.52 20.58
N GLY A 47 0.40 -4.51 20.64
CA GLY A 47 0.26 -3.38 21.55
C GLY A 47 0.72 -2.08 20.91
N ILE A 48 1.99 -1.72 21.11
CA ILE A 48 2.59 -0.47 20.62
C ILE A 48 2.42 -0.28 19.11
N GLY A 49 2.58 -1.34 18.33
CA GLY A 49 2.42 -1.29 16.87
C GLY A 49 1.03 -0.86 16.39
N LYS A 50 0.00 -1.04 17.20
CA LYS A 50 -1.38 -0.56 16.95
C LYS A 50 -1.68 0.80 17.56
N SER A 51 -0.75 1.40 18.27
CA SER A 51 -0.98 2.73 18.87
C SER A 51 -1.23 3.77 17.77
N SER A 52 -1.96 4.81 18.11
CA SER A 52 -2.27 5.90 17.18
C SER A 52 -1.03 6.62 16.65
N TYR A 53 0.10 6.48 17.33
CA TYR A 53 1.38 7.06 16.94
C TYR A 53 2.08 6.25 15.84
N HIS A 54 2.05 4.93 15.90
CA HIS A 54 2.74 4.05 14.94
C HIS A 54 1.83 3.55 13.82
N PHE A 55 0.58 3.28 14.14
CA PHE A 55 -0.43 2.79 13.20
C PHE A 55 -1.04 3.95 12.43
N THR A 56 -0.25 4.53 11.53
CA THR A 56 -0.60 5.74 10.77
C THR A 56 -0.43 5.51 9.27
N SER A 57 -1.34 6.11 8.52
CA SER A 57 -1.25 6.19 7.07
C SER A 57 -1.56 7.63 6.67
N ASN A 58 -0.72 8.23 5.85
CA ASN A 58 -0.87 9.61 5.39
C ASN A 58 -0.49 9.75 3.91
N LYS A 59 -0.53 10.97 3.41
CA LYS A 59 -0.24 11.26 2.00
C LYS A 59 1.18 10.91 1.54
N ASP A 60 2.13 10.85 2.45
CA ASP A 60 3.54 10.62 2.13
C ASP A 60 3.96 9.15 2.40
N CYS A 61 3.29 8.51 3.37
CA CYS A 61 3.59 7.13 3.76
C CYS A 61 2.31 6.36 4.07
N ARG A 62 2.03 5.35 3.28
CA ARG A 62 0.83 4.52 3.37
C ARG A 62 1.13 3.21 4.09
N LEU A 63 0.34 2.88 5.11
CA LEU A 63 0.40 1.56 5.75
C LEU A 63 -0.28 0.54 4.86
N VAL A 64 0.45 -0.50 4.45
CA VAL A 64 -0.04 -1.53 3.51
C VAL A 64 0.01 -2.94 4.08
N ALA A 65 0.83 -3.19 5.10
CA ALA A 65 1.05 -4.52 5.63
C ALA A 65 1.27 -4.53 7.14
N VAL A 66 0.89 -5.62 7.77
CA VAL A 66 1.11 -5.89 9.19
C VAL A 66 1.63 -7.31 9.38
N CYS A 67 2.46 -7.52 10.39
CA CYS A 67 3.00 -8.83 10.76
C CYS A 67 2.92 -9.05 12.26
N ASP A 68 2.46 -10.22 12.65
CA ASP A 68 2.52 -10.70 14.02
C ASP A 68 2.46 -12.23 14.02
N VAL A 69 3.05 -12.86 15.01
CA VAL A 69 2.97 -14.32 15.22
C VAL A 69 1.62 -14.74 15.81
N ASP A 70 0.94 -13.82 16.48
CA ASP A 70 -0.39 -14.03 17.04
C ASP A 70 -1.47 -13.65 16.02
N ARG A 71 -2.25 -14.65 15.64
CA ARG A 71 -3.34 -14.48 14.67
C ARG A 71 -4.40 -13.48 15.12
N LYS A 72 -4.72 -13.44 16.42
CA LYS A 72 -5.71 -12.49 16.96
C LYS A 72 -5.22 -11.05 16.83
N HIS A 73 -3.92 -10.81 17.03
CA HIS A 73 -3.32 -9.50 16.80
C HIS A 73 -3.40 -9.10 15.35
N LEU A 74 -3.13 -10.02 14.42
CA LEU A 74 -3.24 -9.76 12.97
C LEU A 74 -4.67 -9.41 12.56
N GLU A 75 -5.64 -10.21 12.94
CA GLU A 75 -7.06 -9.98 12.63
C GLU A 75 -7.53 -8.64 13.18
N SER A 76 -7.16 -8.31 14.41
CA SER A 76 -7.45 -7.03 15.03
C SER A 76 -6.81 -5.84 14.29
N ALA A 77 -5.56 -5.99 13.85
CA ALA A 77 -4.84 -4.95 13.11
C ALA A 77 -5.44 -4.72 11.72
N VAL A 78 -5.79 -5.78 11.01
CA VAL A 78 -6.46 -5.68 9.69
C VAL A 78 -7.82 -5.00 9.83
N ALA A 79 -8.62 -5.36 10.83
CA ALA A 79 -9.90 -4.72 11.11
C ALA A 79 -9.74 -3.23 11.45
N LEU A 80 -8.70 -2.89 12.23
CA LEU A 80 -8.38 -1.50 12.56
C LEU A 80 -7.96 -0.69 11.34
N GLY A 81 -7.17 -1.27 10.43
CA GLY A 81 -6.77 -0.66 9.17
C GLY A 81 -7.96 -0.36 8.28
N GLN A 82 -8.87 -1.30 8.15
CA GLN A 82 -10.11 -1.10 7.39
C GLN A 82 -10.97 0.02 7.98
N LYS A 83 -11.08 0.06 9.31
CA LYS A 83 -11.86 1.09 10.02
C LYS A 83 -11.23 2.49 9.91
N LYS A 84 -9.91 2.60 10.06
CA LYS A 84 -9.20 3.90 10.09
C LYS A 84 -8.92 4.45 8.70
N PHE A 85 -8.54 3.61 7.76
CA PHE A 85 -8.01 4.04 6.46
C PHE A 85 -8.90 3.61 5.28
N GLY A 86 -9.87 2.72 5.52
CA GLY A 86 -10.70 2.15 4.46
C GLY A 86 -9.93 1.21 3.52
N GLU A 87 -8.75 0.76 3.93
CA GLU A 87 -7.88 -0.12 3.13
C GLU A 87 -7.71 -1.48 3.81
N THR A 88 -7.63 -2.54 3.00
CA THR A 88 -7.30 -3.88 3.48
C THR A 88 -5.80 -4.02 3.59
N LEU A 89 -5.29 -4.23 4.82
CA LEU A 89 -3.87 -4.47 5.06
C LEU A 89 -3.51 -5.92 4.76
N GLU A 90 -2.36 -6.14 4.16
CA GLU A 90 -1.81 -7.48 3.99
C GLU A 90 -1.29 -8.00 5.34
N ALA A 91 -1.62 -9.26 5.67
CA ALA A 91 -1.28 -9.86 6.95
C ALA A 91 -0.22 -10.95 6.76
N TYR A 92 0.90 -10.81 7.45
CA TYR A 92 2.00 -11.77 7.45
C TYR A 92 2.15 -12.41 8.83
N SER A 93 2.27 -13.72 8.88
CA SER A 93 2.63 -14.45 10.10
C SER A 93 4.14 -14.63 10.28
N ASP A 94 4.91 -14.47 9.21
CA ASP A 94 6.37 -14.53 9.19
C ASP A 94 6.94 -13.19 8.74
N PHE A 95 7.71 -12.54 9.59
CA PHE A 95 8.31 -11.23 9.30
C PHE A 95 9.28 -11.25 8.11
N ARG A 96 9.91 -12.40 7.83
CA ARG A 96 10.82 -12.54 6.68
C ARG A 96 10.11 -12.31 5.36
N ARG A 97 8.85 -12.75 5.26
CA ARG A 97 8.03 -12.53 4.07
C ARG A 97 7.67 -11.07 3.89
N LEU A 98 7.40 -10.36 4.97
CA LEU A 98 7.13 -8.92 4.94
C LEU A 98 8.38 -8.14 4.49
N ILE A 99 9.54 -8.45 5.05
CA ILE A 99 10.81 -7.76 4.74
C ILE A 99 11.21 -7.96 3.28
N THR A 100 10.90 -9.11 2.70
CA THR A 100 11.26 -9.44 1.31
C THR A 100 10.20 -9.02 0.29
N ASP A 101 9.10 -8.43 0.73
CA ASP A 101 8.06 -7.96 -0.18
C ASP A 101 8.54 -6.69 -0.92
N PRO A 102 8.67 -6.74 -2.26
CA PRO A 102 9.14 -5.59 -3.05
C PRO A 102 8.18 -4.41 -3.05
N ASN A 103 6.94 -4.58 -2.57
CA ASN A 103 5.95 -3.51 -2.47
C ASN A 103 6.02 -2.75 -1.13
N ILE A 104 6.98 -3.07 -0.26
CA ILE A 104 7.17 -2.41 1.04
C ILE A 104 8.49 -1.67 1.05
N ASP A 105 8.44 -0.34 1.18
CA ASP A 105 9.60 0.53 1.20
C ASP A 105 10.16 0.70 2.61
N ILE A 106 9.30 0.71 3.62
CA ILE A 106 9.65 0.98 5.02
C ILE A 106 9.13 -0.14 5.91
N VAL A 107 10.00 -0.68 6.75
CA VAL A 107 9.63 -1.65 7.78
C VAL A 107 9.76 -0.99 9.16
N HIS A 108 8.66 -0.94 9.89
CA HIS A 108 8.60 -0.47 11.26
C HIS A 108 8.54 -1.67 12.21
N ILE A 109 9.54 -1.81 13.08
CA ILE A 109 9.61 -2.90 14.06
C ILE A 109 9.11 -2.39 15.41
N ALA A 110 7.98 -2.90 15.86
CA ALA A 110 7.34 -2.57 17.14
C ALA A 110 7.21 -3.79 18.07
N THR A 111 8.07 -4.76 17.87
CA THR A 111 8.20 -5.93 18.73
C THR A 111 8.99 -5.60 20.01
N PRO A 112 8.98 -6.47 21.04
CA PRO A 112 9.87 -6.29 22.20
C PRO A 112 11.34 -6.14 21.78
N PRO A 113 12.16 -5.38 22.53
CA PRO A 113 13.53 -5.00 22.12
C PRO A 113 14.45 -6.18 21.81
N HIS A 114 14.28 -7.32 22.46
CA HIS A 114 15.12 -8.51 22.24
C HIS A 114 14.98 -9.14 20.83
N TRP A 115 13.93 -8.79 20.10
CA TRP A 115 13.73 -9.24 18.70
C TRP A 115 14.36 -8.32 17.65
N HIS A 116 14.63 -7.05 17.99
CA HIS A 116 15.08 -6.05 17.01
C HIS A 116 16.41 -6.42 16.34
N GLY A 117 17.34 -7.01 17.09
CA GLY A 117 18.63 -7.41 16.54
C GLY A 117 18.59 -8.58 15.55
N ILE A 118 17.51 -9.35 15.56
CA ILE A 118 17.32 -10.49 14.67
C ILE A 118 16.55 -10.10 13.42
N MET A 119 15.66 -9.13 13.53
CA MET A 119 14.79 -8.65 12.47
C MET A 119 15.45 -7.60 11.61
#